data_68e04f33183beaad0b2ea4ff5de07241
#
_entry.id   68e04f33183beaad0b2ea4ff5de07241
#
_cell.length_a   1.000
_cell.length_b   1.000
_cell.length_c   1.000
_cell.angle_alpha   90.00
_cell.angle_beta   90.00
_cell.angle_gamma   90.00
#
_symmetry.space_group_name_H-M   'P 1'
#
loop_
_entity.id
_entity.type
_entity.pdbx_description
1 polymer ?
#
loop_
_entity_poly.entity_id
_entity_poly.type
_entity_poly.pdbx_seq_one_letter_code
_entity_poly.pdbx_strand_id
1 'polypeptide(L)'
;MIRAAGLEKRYGFKRVLSGLDFELERGGFLVVTGPNGSGKTTLLRLCAGLATPTAGELDVDVDRGRLGYLGHEPLVYRELTALENLDLYGRLYRVPERRERIGMLLERFRLWDARSERTGSFSRGMLQRLALCRAFLHEPELYILDEPFSSLDESGAELLDRELAGMRERRTLLVSTHDPERISPLASGRLALA
;
A
#
# COMPACT_ATOMS: atom_id res chain seq x y z
N MET A 1 2.51 5.13 16.06
CA MET A 1 2.58 5.22 14.58
C MET A 1 1.25 5.67 13.99
N ILE A 2 0.12 4.98 14.19
CA ILE A 2 -1.22 5.47 13.83
C ILE A 2 -2.11 5.37 15.05
N ARG A 3 -2.87 6.44 15.34
CA ARG A 3 -3.92 6.46 16.36
C ARG A 3 -5.17 7.11 15.79
N ALA A 4 -6.31 6.49 16.00
CA ALA A 4 -7.61 7.02 15.63
C ALA A 4 -8.56 6.97 16.83
N ALA A 5 -9.26 8.05 17.09
CA ALA A 5 -10.25 8.18 18.17
C ALA A 5 -11.54 8.79 17.62
N GLY A 6 -12.63 8.04 17.70
CA GLY A 6 -13.94 8.45 17.21
C GLY A 6 -13.95 8.83 15.72
N LEU A 7 -13.10 8.21 14.91
CA LEU A 7 -12.85 8.59 13.52
C LEU A 7 -14.09 8.45 12.65
N GLU A 8 -14.54 9.56 12.05
CA GLU A 8 -15.66 9.56 11.11
C GLU A 8 -15.26 10.07 9.72
N LYS A 9 -15.87 9.48 8.70
CA LYS A 9 -15.80 9.98 7.33
C LYS A 9 -17.15 9.93 6.63
N ARG A 10 -17.53 11.08 6.06
CA ARG A 10 -18.73 11.23 5.22
C ARG A 10 -18.35 11.78 3.85
N TYR A 11 -19.08 11.37 2.84
CA TYR A 11 -19.08 11.97 1.51
C TYR A 11 -20.51 12.43 1.21
N GLY A 12 -20.74 13.73 1.28
CA GLY A 12 -22.09 14.28 1.28
C GLY A 12 -22.93 13.70 2.43
N PHE A 13 -24.05 13.09 2.10
CA PHE A 13 -24.94 12.45 3.08
C PHE A 13 -24.54 11.01 3.47
N LYS A 14 -23.63 10.39 2.70
CA LYS A 14 -23.21 9.01 2.95
C LYS A 14 -22.13 8.96 4.03
N ARG A 15 -22.45 8.34 5.17
CA ARG A 15 -21.48 8.00 6.22
C ARG A 15 -20.76 6.72 5.79
N VAL A 16 -19.43 6.77 5.74
CA VAL A 16 -18.57 5.65 5.33
C VAL A 16 -17.83 5.05 6.51
N LEU A 17 -17.37 5.90 7.43
CA LEU A 17 -16.78 5.47 8.70
C LEU A 17 -17.51 6.18 9.84
N SER A 18 -17.73 5.49 10.96
CA SER A 18 -18.54 5.97 12.07
C SER A 18 -17.93 5.61 13.42
N GLY A 19 -17.29 6.59 14.07
CA GLY A 19 -16.77 6.44 15.43
C GLY A 19 -15.73 5.32 15.56
N LEU A 20 -14.78 5.22 14.61
CA LEU A 20 -13.80 4.16 14.59
C LEU A 20 -12.61 4.49 15.50
N ASP A 21 -12.30 3.56 16.41
CA ASP A 21 -11.14 3.64 17.30
C ASP A 21 -10.16 2.51 16.95
N PHE A 22 -8.90 2.84 16.75
CA PHE A 22 -7.84 1.84 16.58
C PHE A 22 -6.45 2.44 16.80
N GLU A 23 -5.49 1.57 17.08
CA GLU A 23 -4.09 1.91 17.20
C GLU A 23 -3.23 0.93 16.42
N LEU A 24 -2.18 1.45 15.79
CA LEU A 24 -1.13 0.66 15.15
C LEU A 24 0.23 1.17 15.61
N GLU A 25 0.92 0.37 16.39
CA GLU A 25 2.25 0.69 16.88
C GLU A 25 3.33 0.56 15.80
N ARG A 26 4.50 1.15 16.05
CA ARG A 26 5.69 0.95 15.17
C ARG A 26 6.07 -0.53 15.13
N GLY A 27 6.37 -1.04 13.94
CA GLY A 27 6.68 -2.46 13.73
C GLY A 27 5.45 -3.37 13.72
N GLY A 28 4.25 -2.83 13.99
CA GLY A 28 3.01 -3.59 13.95
C GLY A 28 2.52 -3.88 12.54
N PHE A 29 1.74 -4.94 12.37
CA PHE A 29 1.07 -5.31 11.13
C PHE A 29 -0.43 -5.42 11.37
N LEU A 30 -1.19 -4.39 10.98
CA LEU A 30 -2.65 -4.34 11.14
C LEU A 30 -3.35 -4.68 9.82
N VAL A 31 -4.22 -5.68 9.88
CA VAL A 31 -5.04 -6.10 8.75
C VAL A 31 -6.44 -5.51 8.87
N VAL A 32 -6.87 -4.78 7.85
CA VAL A 32 -8.22 -4.20 7.74
C VAL A 32 -9.07 -5.12 6.89
N THR A 33 -10.17 -5.62 7.47
CA THR A 33 -11.10 -6.53 6.82
C THR A 33 -12.51 -5.97 6.80
N GLY A 34 -13.37 -6.52 5.95
CA GLY A 34 -14.77 -6.11 5.84
C GLY A 34 -15.31 -6.29 4.42
N PRO A 35 -16.62 -6.26 4.23
CA PRO A 35 -17.25 -6.41 2.91
C PRO A 35 -16.87 -5.27 1.96
N ASN A 36 -17.19 -5.45 0.67
CA ASN A 36 -17.02 -4.36 -0.29
C ASN A 36 -17.92 -3.19 0.09
N GLY A 37 -17.36 -1.98 0.08
CA GLY A 37 -18.07 -0.76 0.47
C GLY A 37 -18.06 -0.45 1.98
N SER A 38 -17.45 -1.28 2.84
CA SER A 38 -17.33 -1.04 4.29
C SER A 38 -16.40 0.12 4.67
N GLY A 39 -15.67 0.71 3.72
CA GLY A 39 -14.82 1.85 3.97
C GLY A 39 -13.31 1.54 4.09
N LYS A 40 -12.84 0.32 3.79
CA LYS A 40 -11.42 -0.07 3.85
C LYS A 40 -10.53 0.94 3.11
N THR A 41 -10.78 1.14 1.81
CA THR A 41 -10.05 2.12 0.99
C THR A 41 -10.12 3.53 1.58
N THR A 42 -11.27 3.93 2.12
CA THR A 42 -11.45 5.25 2.75
C THR A 42 -10.56 5.39 3.98
N LEU A 43 -10.53 4.38 4.84
CA LEU A 43 -9.66 4.35 6.02
C LEU A 43 -8.19 4.46 5.62
N LEU A 44 -7.75 3.63 4.65
CA LEU A 44 -6.37 3.66 4.19
C LEU A 44 -5.99 5.02 3.57
N ARG A 45 -6.91 5.65 2.83
CA ARG A 45 -6.69 7.01 2.27
C ARG A 45 -6.60 8.08 3.36
N LEU A 46 -7.37 7.98 4.44
CA LEU A 46 -7.25 8.87 5.59
C LEU A 46 -5.87 8.71 6.25
N CYS A 47 -5.45 7.48 6.53
CA CYS A 47 -4.13 7.18 7.10
C CYS A 47 -2.98 7.61 6.20
N ALA A 48 -3.15 7.56 4.87
CA ALA A 48 -2.18 8.05 3.90
C ALA A 48 -2.16 9.59 3.73
N GLY A 49 -3.06 10.31 4.43
CA GLY A 49 -3.21 11.76 4.28
C GLY A 49 -3.77 12.20 2.91
N LEU A 50 -4.40 11.26 2.18
CA LEU A 50 -5.05 11.51 0.88
C LEU A 50 -6.52 11.92 1.02
N ALA A 51 -7.06 11.87 2.24
CA ALA A 51 -8.37 12.38 2.62
C ALA A 51 -8.28 12.92 4.04
N THR A 52 -9.24 13.78 4.41
CA THR A 52 -9.34 14.34 5.77
C THR A 52 -10.54 13.73 6.50
N PRO A 53 -10.45 13.47 7.80
CA PRO A 53 -11.60 13.08 8.61
C PRO A 53 -12.74 14.12 8.54
N THR A 54 -13.99 13.68 8.74
CA THR A 54 -15.12 14.58 8.90
C THR A 54 -15.32 14.94 10.39
N ALA A 55 -15.02 13.99 11.29
CA ALA A 55 -15.00 14.17 12.74
C ALA A 55 -14.06 13.12 13.37
N GLY A 56 -13.78 13.29 14.66
CA GLY A 56 -12.83 12.47 15.40
C GLY A 56 -11.38 12.89 15.12
N GLU A 57 -10.45 12.15 15.68
CA GLU A 57 -9.03 12.42 15.61
C GLU A 57 -8.31 11.30 14.87
N LEU A 58 -7.32 11.66 14.05
CA LEU A 58 -6.40 10.74 13.40
C LEU A 58 -5.00 11.33 13.43
N ASP A 59 -4.12 10.66 14.14
CA ASP A 59 -2.71 10.96 14.20
C ASP A 59 -1.90 9.89 13.47
N VAL A 60 -1.01 10.31 12.56
CA VAL A 60 -0.10 9.44 11.81
C VAL A 60 1.30 10.00 11.98
N ASP A 61 2.02 9.43 12.95
CA ASP A 61 3.37 9.84 13.33
C ASP A 61 4.41 9.25 12.36
N VAL A 62 4.41 9.78 11.12
CA VAL A 62 5.41 9.48 10.08
C VAL A 62 5.43 10.61 9.05
N ASP A 63 6.62 10.99 8.60
CA ASP A 63 6.76 11.94 7.51
C ASP A 63 6.21 11.35 6.19
N ARG A 64 5.54 12.17 5.38
CA ARG A 64 4.98 11.75 4.09
C ARG A 64 6.01 11.10 3.15
N GLY A 65 7.26 11.54 3.19
CA GLY A 65 8.36 10.95 2.43
C GLY A 65 8.79 9.56 2.90
N ARG A 66 8.30 9.13 4.06
CA ARG A 66 8.59 7.82 4.67
C ARG A 66 7.34 6.91 4.71
N LEU A 67 6.32 7.25 3.92
CA LEU A 67 5.09 6.50 3.75
C LEU A 67 5.01 5.91 2.35
N GLY A 68 4.87 4.60 2.24
CA GLY A 68 4.60 3.88 0.99
C GLY A 68 3.11 3.59 0.85
N TYR A 69 2.50 4.07 -0.23
CA TYR A 69 1.07 3.87 -0.49
C TYR A 69 0.84 3.08 -1.78
N LEU A 70 0.09 1.99 -1.65
CA LEU A 70 -0.54 1.27 -2.75
C LEU A 70 -2.04 1.46 -2.65
N GLY A 71 -2.64 2.15 -3.60
CA GLY A 71 -4.09 2.30 -3.71
C GLY A 71 -4.70 1.28 -4.65
N HIS A 72 -6.02 1.31 -4.77
CA HIS A 72 -6.75 0.47 -5.71
C HIS A 72 -6.33 0.73 -7.17
N GLU A 73 -6.02 1.98 -7.50
CA GLU A 73 -5.42 2.34 -8.79
C GLU A 73 -3.90 2.26 -8.70
N PRO A 74 -3.23 1.68 -9.71
CA PRO A 74 -1.77 1.49 -9.69
C PRO A 74 -0.95 2.78 -9.63
N LEU A 75 -1.54 3.93 -10.02
CA LEU A 75 -0.86 5.23 -10.12
C LEU A 75 0.42 5.14 -10.98
N VAL A 76 0.29 4.54 -12.15
CA VAL A 76 1.35 4.32 -13.13
C VAL A 76 1.02 5.12 -14.39
N TYR A 77 2.00 5.82 -14.94
CA TYR A 77 1.89 6.57 -16.18
C TYR A 77 2.01 5.62 -17.36
N ARG A 78 0.92 5.42 -18.10
CA ARG A 78 0.82 4.40 -19.16
C ARG A 78 1.73 4.67 -20.37
N GLU A 79 2.07 5.91 -20.61
CA GLU A 79 2.95 6.38 -21.68
C GLU A 79 4.44 6.13 -21.40
N LEU A 80 4.77 5.96 -20.13
CA LEU A 80 6.13 5.69 -19.67
C LEU A 80 6.41 4.19 -19.61
N THR A 81 7.67 3.84 -19.74
CA THR A 81 8.16 2.48 -19.47
C THR A 81 8.15 2.19 -17.96
N ALA A 82 8.32 0.92 -17.57
CA ALA A 82 8.44 0.56 -16.16
C ALA A 82 9.64 1.25 -15.50
N LEU A 83 10.78 1.33 -16.19
CA LEU A 83 11.97 2.04 -15.74
C LEU A 83 11.70 3.54 -15.53
N GLU A 84 11.09 4.20 -16.51
CA GLU A 84 10.78 5.63 -16.43
C GLU A 84 9.79 5.95 -15.34
N ASN A 85 8.77 5.11 -15.14
CA ASN A 85 7.84 5.24 -14.01
C ASN A 85 8.59 5.23 -12.67
N LEU A 86 9.43 4.22 -12.43
CA LEU A 86 10.15 4.11 -11.18
C LEU A 86 11.24 5.20 -11.04
N ASP A 87 11.88 5.61 -12.13
CA ASP A 87 12.86 6.72 -12.10
C ASP A 87 12.20 8.05 -11.71
N LEU A 88 11.00 8.33 -12.23
CA LEU A 88 10.21 9.50 -11.86
C LEU A 88 9.94 9.53 -10.36
N TYR A 89 9.37 8.45 -9.80
CA TYR A 89 9.10 8.37 -8.37
C TYR A 89 10.38 8.36 -7.53
N GLY A 90 11.44 7.68 -8.00
CA GLY A 90 12.72 7.66 -7.32
C GLY A 90 13.37 9.04 -7.21
N ARG A 91 13.15 9.92 -8.21
CA ARG A 91 13.56 11.34 -8.14
C ARG A 91 12.71 12.11 -7.14
N LEU A 92 11.39 11.94 -7.17
CA LEU A 92 10.47 12.63 -6.25
C LEU A 92 10.77 12.29 -4.79
N TYR A 93 11.05 11.03 -4.49
CA TYR A 93 11.41 10.57 -3.15
C TYR A 93 12.90 10.73 -2.82
N ARG A 94 13.74 11.23 -3.76
CA ARG A 94 15.19 11.40 -3.61
C ARG A 94 15.89 10.11 -3.19
N VAL A 95 15.49 8.99 -3.80
CA VAL A 95 16.03 7.65 -3.47
C VAL A 95 17.53 7.61 -3.77
N PRO A 96 18.39 7.28 -2.79
CA PRO A 96 19.82 7.06 -3.03
C PRO A 96 20.02 5.86 -3.98
N GLU A 97 21.10 5.86 -4.75
CA GLU A 97 21.45 4.75 -5.66
C GLU A 97 20.25 4.25 -6.49
N ARG A 98 19.42 5.21 -6.87
CA ARG A 98 18.10 5.00 -7.47
C ARG A 98 18.09 3.96 -8.59
N ARG A 99 19.08 3.98 -9.47
CA ARG A 99 19.14 3.05 -10.60
C ARG A 99 19.32 1.60 -10.16
N GLU A 100 20.19 1.38 -9.20
CA GLU A 100 20.42 0.06 -8.61
C GLU A 100 19.15 -0.43 -7.88
N ARG A 101 18.56 0.44 -7.06
CA ARG A 101 17.33 0.13 -6.33
C ARG A 101 16.16 -0.23 -7.27
N ILE A 102 16.00 0.49 -8.38
CA ILE A 102 15.01 0.18 -9.41
C ILE A 102 15.28 -1.18 -10.03
N GLY A 103 16.54 -1.45 -10.42
CA GLY A 103 16.94 -2.74 -10.97
C GLY A 103 16.58 -3.90 -10.05
N MET A 104 17.00 -3.83 -8.79
CA MET A 104 16.67 -4.84 -7.76
C MET A 104 15.17 -5.10 -7.63
N LEU A 105 14.35 -4.04 -7.61
CA LEU A 105 12.89 -4.19 -7.50
C LEU A 105 12.26 -4.80 -8.75
N LEU A 106 12.69 -4.37 -9.93
CA LEU A 106 12.18 -4.93 -11.19
C LEU A 106 12.54 -6.41 -11.35
N GLU A 107 13.74 -6.83 -10.95
CA GLU A 107 14.13 -8.24 -10.90
C GLU A 107 13.29 -9.00 -9.87
N ARG A 108 13.20 -8.50 -8.65
CA ARG A 108 12.45 -9.09 -7.55
C ARG A 108 10.98 -9.31 -7.90
N PHE A 109 10.33 -8.32 -8.51
CA PHE A 109 8.94 -8.40 -8.95
C PHE A 109 8.75 -8.97 -10.36
N ARG A 110 9.80 -9.58 -10.95
CA ARG A 110 9.78 -10.25 -12.27
C ARG A 110 9.25 -9.34 -13.38
N LEU A 111 9.72 -8.09 -13.39
CA LEU A 111 9.43 -7.10 -14.42
C LEU A 111 10.67 -6.66 -15.20
N TRP A 112 11.84 -7.25 -14.92
CA TRP A 112 13.10 -6.84 -15.52
C TRP A 112 13.08 -6.94 -17.03
N ASP A 113 12.55 -8.03 -17.60
CA ASP A 113 12.52 -8.25 -19.05
C ASP A 113 11.62 -7.24 -19.76
N ALA A 114 10.52 -6.82 -19.10
CA ALA A 114 9.59 -5.81 -19.62
C ALA A 114 9.94 -4.37 -19.22
N ARG A 115 11.10 -4.11 -18.59
CA ARG A 115 11.46 -2.80 -18.04
C ARG A 115 11.44 -1.64 -19.02
N SER A 116 11.70 -1.91 -20.29
CA SER A 116 11.73 -0.92 -21.38
C SER A 116 10.42 -0.85 -22.18
N GLU A 117 9.42 -1.67 -21.83
CA GLU A 117 8.12 -1.62 -22.47
C GLU A 117 7.26 -0.53 -21.83
N ARG A 118 6.42 0.13 -22.66
CA ARG A 118 5.43 1.08 -22.14
C ARG A 118 4.41 0.35 -21.30
N THR A 119 4.10 0.90 -20.11
CA THR A 119 3.19 0.25 -19.17
C THR A 119 1.75 0.21 -19.64
N GLY A 120 1.42 0.92 -20.72
CA GLY A 120 0.12 0.82 -21.41
C GLY A 120 -0.19 -0.57 -21.96
N SER A 121 0.87 -1.37 -22.29
CA SER A 121 0.75 -2.76 -22.76
C SER A 121 0.70 -3.80 -21.62
N PHE A 122 0.94 -3.38 -20.38
CA PHE A 122 1.04 -4.30 -19.24
C PHE A 122 -0.31 -4.93 -18.89
N SER A 123 -0.26 -6.21 -18.53
CA SER A 123 -1.39 -6.90 -17.91
C SER A 123 -1.73 -6.26 -16.54
N ARG A 124 -2.92 -6.54 -16.01
CA ARG A 124 -3.31 -6.07 -14.66
C ARG A 124 -2.32 -6.51 -13.58
N GLY A 125 -1.85 -7.77 -13.64
CA GLY A 125 -0.86 -8.30 -12.71
C GLY A 125 0.51 -7.61 -12.85
N MET A 126 0.95 -7.29 -14.06
CA MET A 126 2.19 -6.51 -14.27
C MET A 126 2.06 -5.09 -13.72
N LEU A 127 0.93 -4.43 -13.93
CA LEU A 127 0.66 -3.10 -13.36
C LEU A 127 0.64 -3.13 -11.84
N GLN A 128 0.04 -4.16 -11.23
CA GLN A 128 0.01 -4.34 -9.78
C GLN A 128 1.43 -4.54 -9.22
N ARG A 129 2.24 -5.40 -9.85
CA ARG A 129 3.64 -5.61 -9.46
C ARG A 129 4.48 -4.33 -9.60
N LEU A 130 4.25 -3.53 -10.65
CA LEU A 130 4.92 -2.24 -10.81
C LEU A 130 4.49 -1.22 -9.74
N ALA A 131 3.21 -1.20 -9.39
CA ALA A 131 2.70 -0.36 -8.30
C ALA A 131 3.28 -0.75 -6.93
N LEU A 132 3.51 -2.04 -6.69
CA LEU A 132 4.24 -2.53 -5.51
C LEU A 132 5.71 -2.06 -5.55
N CYS A 133 6.42 -2.20 -6.69
CA CYS A 133 7.77 -1.65 -6.83
C CYS A 133 7.82 -0.17 -6.47
N ARG A 134 6.85 0.62 -6.95
CA ARG A 134 6.74 2.05 -6.64
C ARG A 134 6.53 2.30 -5.15
N ALA A 135 5.64 1.56 -4.50
CA ALA A 135 5.36 1.71 -3.07
C ALA A 135 6.56 1.33 -2.19
N PHE A 136 7.44 0.43 -2.66
CA PHE A 136 8.59 -0.09 -1.94
C PHE A 136 9.91 0.63 -2.28
N LEU A 137 9.89 1.50 -3.28
CA LEU A 137 11.08 2.09 -3.89
C LEU A 137 11.96 2.86 -2.91
N HIS A 138 11.35 3.67 -2.05
CA HIS A 138 12.01 4.58 -1.10
C HIS A 138 12.13 4.00 0.32
N GLU A 139 11.91 2.70 0.48
CA GLU A 139 12.01 1.98 1.76
C GLU A 139 11.24 2.63 2.93
N PRO A 140 9.95 2.86 2.78
CA PRO A 140 9.16 3.56 3.80
C PRO A 140 9.18 2.88 5.17
N GLU A 141 8.89 3.64 6.21
CA GLU A 141 8.67 3.11 7.57
C GLU A 141 7.26 2.58 7.75
N LEU A 142 6.29 3.20 7.08
CA LEU A 142 4.89 2.82 7.08
C LEU A 142 4.44 2.46 5.67
N TYR A 143 3.96 1.25 5.51
CA TYR A 143 3.31 0.77 4.28
C TYR A 143 1.80 0.76 4.48
N ILE A 144 1.08 1.43 3.60
CA ILE A 144 -0.38 1.40 3.53
C ILE A 144 -0.76 0.77 2.19
N LEU A 145 -1.28 -0.45 2.23
CA LEU A 145 -1.50 -1.27 1.05
C LEU A 145 -2.99 -1.64 0.93
N ASP A 146 -3.65 -1.13 -0.10
CA ASP A 146 -5.06 -1.40 -0.37
C ASP A 146 -5.22 -2.56 -1.35
N GLU A 147 -5.70 -3.71 -0.85
CA GLU A 147 -5.90 -4.96 -1.59
C GLU A 147 -4.66 -5.36 -2.42
N PRO A 148 -3.46 -5.48 -1.82
CA PRO A 148 -2.21 -5.62 -2.56
C PRO A 148 -2.11 -6.92 -3.37
N PHE A 149 -2.87 -7.94 -3.03
CA PHE A 149 -2.93 -9.22 -3.75
C PHE A 149 -3.86 -9.21 -4.95
N SER A 150 -4.69 -8.16 -5.08
CA SER A 150 -5.63 -8.06 -6.20
C SER A 150 -4.88 -8.14 -7.54
N SER A 151 -5.43 -8.88 -8.48
CA SER A 151 -4.86 -9.05 -9.83
C SER A 151 -3.49 -9.76 -9.92
N LEU A 152 -2.94 -10.26 -8.81
CA LEU A 152 -1.76 -11.10 -8.82
C LEU A 152 -2.16 -12.56 -9.11
N ASP A 153 -1.35 -13.24 -9.92
CA ASP A 153 -1.36 -14.70 -10.03
C ASP A 153 -0.72 -15.31 -8.76
N GLU A 154 -0.84 -16.63 -8.59
CA GLU A 154 -0.32 -17.31 -7.40
C GLU A 154 1.19 -17.03 -7.20
N SER A 155 1.96 -17.03 -8.28
CA SER A 155 3.41 -16.76 -8.21
C SER A 155 3.73 -15.32 -7.77
N GLY A 156 2.91 -14.35 -8.17
CA GLY A 156 3.01 -12.96 -7.74
C GLY A 156 2.58 -12.77 -6.29
N ALA A 157 1.55 -13.50 -5.89
CA ALA A 157 1.05 -13.48 -4.51
C ALA A 157 2.06 -14.09 -3.53
N GLU A 158 2.66 -15.26 -3.85
CA GLU A 158 3.75 -15.86 -3.06
C GLU A 158 4.98 -14.95 -2.93
N LEU A 159 5.27 -14.19 -3.99
CA LEU A 159 6.36 -13.21 -3.96
C LEU A 159 6.04 -12.10 -2.95
N LEU A 160 4.82 -11.55 -3.00
CA LEU A 160 4.38 -10.53 -2.06
C LEU A 160 4.34 -11.06 -0.62
N ASP A 161 3.89 -12.30 -0.39
CA ASP A 161 3.93 -12.94 0.93
C ASP A 161 5.34 -12.93 1.53
N ARG A 162 6.34 -13.30 0.71
CA ARG A 162 7.75 -13.28 1.15
C ARG A 162 8.25 -11.87 1.46
N GLU A 163 7.85 -10.87 0.67
CA GLU A 163 8.21 -9.48 0.92
C GLU A 163 7.60 -8.98 2.24
N LEU A 164 6.30 -9.22 2.46
CA LEU A 164 5.62 -8.81 3.68
C LEU A 164 6.19 -9.53 4.92
N ALA A 165 6.50 -10.82 4.80
CA ALA A 165 7.15 -11.58 5.88
C ALA A 165 8.53 -11.01 6.24
N GLY A 166 9.32 -10.61 5.25
CA GLY A 166 10.63 -9.98 5.46
C GLY A 166 10.58 -8.58 6.08
N MET A 167 9.42 -7.93 6.03
CA MET A 167 9.18 -6.61 6.62
C MET A 167 8.69 -6.68 8.07
N ARG A 168 8.21 -7.84 8.52
CA ARG A 168 7.65 -8.02 9.85
C ARG A 168 8.63 -7.54 10.93
N GLU A 169 8.10 -6.82 11.94
CA GLU A 169 8.85 -6.24 13.06
C GLU A 169 9.86 -5.13 12.69
N ARG A 170 10.19 -5.02 11.41
CA ARG A 170 11.11 -3.98 10.90
C ARG A 170 10.39 -2.78 10.33
N ARG A 171 9.18 -2.98 9.83
CA ARG A 171 8.35 -1.96 9.19
C ARG A 171 6.94 -2.02 9.75
N THR A 172 6.23 -0.92 9.67
CA THR A 172 4.81 -0.85 10.06
C THR A 172 3.94 -1.05 8.83
N LEU A 173 2.94 -1.92 8.93
CA LEU A 173 2.06 -2.26 7.81
C LEU A 173 0.60 -2.09 8.17
N LEU A 174 -0.14 -1.36 7.35
CA LEU A 174 -1.60 -1.28 7.34
C LEU A 174 -2.10 -1.82 6.00
N VAL A 175 -2.75 -2.98 6.03
CA VAL A 175 -3.10 -3.71 4.80
C VAL A 175 -4.58 -4.02 4.79
N SER A 176 -5.30 -3.62 3.74
CA SER A 176 -6.66 -4.09 3.51
C SER A 176 -6.65 -5.38 2.69
N THR A 177 -7.57 -6.28 3.00
CA THR A 177 -7.76 -7.50 2.20
C THR A 177 -9.18 -8.05 2.32
N HIS A 178 -9.64 -8.71 1.27
CA HIS A 178 -10.84 -9.56 1.27
C HIS A 178 -10.51 -11.03 1.59
N ASP A 179 -9.22 -11.42 1.57
CA ASP A 179 -8.70 -12.72 1.98
C ASP A 179 -7.77 -12.56 3.21
N PRO A 180 -8.35 -12.45 4.41
CA PRO A 180 -7.56 -12.25 5.61
C PRO A 180 -6.74 -13.47 6.00
N GLU A 181 -7.13 -14.68 5.61
CA GLU A 181 -6.45 -15.91 6.02
C GLU A 181 -5.02 -15.99 5.48
N ARG A 182 -4.80 -15.47 4.28
CA ARG A 182 -3.49 -15.42 3.64
C ARG A 182 -2.46 -14.63 4.47
N ILE A 183 -2.84 -13.51 5.05
CA ILE A 183 -1.90 -12.63 5.76
C ILE A 183 -2.06 -12.65 7.29
N SER A 184 -3.08 -13.33 7.81
CA SER A 184 -3.29 -13.49 9.25
C SER A 184 -2.05 -14.01 10.02
N PRO A 185 -1.25 -14.96 9.48
CA PRO A 185 -0.04 -15.43 10.18
C PRO A 185 1.02 -14.35 10.38
N LEU A 186 0.99 -13.27 9.58
CA LEU A 186 1.92 -12.16 9.66
C LEU A 186 1.39 -11.00 10.50
N ALA A 187 0.07 -10.92 10.70
CA ALA A 187 -0.60 -9.82 11.36
C ALA A 187 -0.39 -9.82 12.87
N SER A 188 -0.15 -8.64 13.45
CA SER A 188 -0.17 -8.42 14.89
C SER A 188 -1.55 -8.01 15.40
N GLY A 189 -2.46 -7.63 14.51
CA GLY A 189 -3.82 -7.23 14.84
C GLY A 189 -4.75 -7.23 13.63
N ARG A 190 -6.05 -7.21 13.90
CA ARG A 190 -7.11 -7.16 12.87
C ARG A 190 -8.14 -6.12 13.23
N LEU A 191 -8.50 -5.28 12.27
CA LEU A 191 -9.58 -4.31 12.35
C LEU A 191 -10.69 -4.71 11.37
N ALA A 192 -11.85 -5.06 11.89
CA ALA A 192 -13.00 -5.43 11.07
C ALA A 192 -13.93 -4.23 10.89
N LEU A 193 -14.19 -3.85 9.64
CA LEU A 193 -15.18 -2.83 9.28
C LEU A 193 -16.50 -3.53 8.90
N ALA A 194 -17.61 -2.93 9.32
CA ALA A 194 -18.96 -3.44 9.08
C ALA A 194 -19.67 -2.70 7.95
#